data_ea6b42aadb70589e5bbc75f4d7365bb6
#
_entry.id   ea6b42aadb70589e5bbc75f4d7365bb6
#
_cell.length_a   1.000
_cell.length_b   1.000
_cell.length_c   1.000
_cell.angle_alpha   90.00
_cell.angle_beta   90.00
_cell.angle_gamma   90.00
#
_symmetry.space_group_name_H-M   'P 1'
#
loop_
_entity.id
_entity.type
_entity.pdbx_description
1 polymer ?
#
loop_
_entity_poly.entity_id
_entity_poly.type
_entity_poly.pdbx_seq_one_letter_code
_entity_poly.pdbx_strand_id
1 'polypeptide(L)'
;MQESKNCELLFEYLRSILYDTKIETLNIFDLDEPYRKLGQGLQFLENAIGEMKSYSEALSHGNLSVDTPPRDNFLCENLKNIHANLNHLTWQAKQVAKGDYAQTVSYLGEFSEAFNTMTGQLHEREVSLKEEATREKAHANMLESYNQLLMQLIDRSNEDILVTS
;
A
#
# COMPACT_ATOMS: atom_id res chain seq x y z
N MET A 1 -24.27 45.73 -21.99
CA MET A 1 -25.25 44.92 -21.22
C MET A 1 -25.15 43.42 -21.48
N GLN A 2 -24.98 42.96 -22.73
CA GLN A 2 -24.83 41.54 -23.08
C GLN A 2 -23.45 40.99 -22.66
N GLU A 3 -22.36 41.71 -22.89
CA GLU A 3 -21.01 41.34 -22.44
C GLU A 3 -20.93 41.11 -20.92
N SER A 4 -21.60 41.97 -20.15
CA SER A 4 -21.67 41.81 -18.69
C SER A 4 -22.34 40.50 -18.29
N LYS A 5 -23.38 40.07 -19.03
CA LYS A 5 -24.11 38.83 -18.78
C LYS A 5 -23.26 37.60 -19.08
N ASN A 6 -22.51 37.59 -20.19
CA ASN A 6 -21.59 36.49 -20.56
C ASN A 6 -20.48 36.35 -19.51
N CYS A 7 -19.88 37.44 -19.08
CA CYS A 7 -18.85 37.43 -18.03
C CYS A 7 -19.39 36.89 -16.71
N GLU A 8 -20.59 37.27 -16.32
CA GLU A 8 -21.22 36.81 -15.07
C GLU A 8 -21.53 35.33 -15.12
N LEU A 9 -22.08 34.79 -16.22
CA LEU A 9 -22.34 33.37 -16.40
C LEU A 9 -21.04 32.55 -16.30
N LEU A 10 -19.97 32.99 -16.97
CA LEU A 10 -18.68 32.29 -16.94
C LEU A 10 -18.02 32.37 -15.58
N PHE A 11 -18.16 33.50 -14.87
CA PHE A 11 -17.61 33.67 -13.54
C PHE A 11 -18.33 32.78 -12.52
N GLU A 12 -19.66 32.75 -12.52
CA GLU A 12 -20.43 31.90 -11.61
C GLU A 12 -20.18 30.41 -11.90
N TYR A 13 -20.06 30.03 -13.17
CA TYR A 13 -19.69 28.67 -13.54
C TYR A 13 -18.30 28.30 -13.05
N LEU A 14 -17.30 29.15 -13.26
CA LEU A 14 -15.95 28.91 -12.74
C LEU A 14 -15.94 28.83 -11.21
N ARG A 15 -16.68 29.71 -10.54
CA ARG A 15 -16.83 29.70 -9.09
C ARG A 15 -17.42 28.37 -8.60
N SER A 16 -18.47 27.89 -9.30
CA SER A 16 -19.10 26.60 -8.94
C SER A 16 -18.18 25.41 -9.11
N ILE A 17 -17.32 25.40 -10.15
CA ILE A 17 -16.31 24.36 -10.35
C ILE A 17 -15.32 24.28 -9.16
N LEU A 18 -14.95 25.44 -8.61
CA LEU A 18 -13.90 25.53 -7.60
C LEU A 18 -14.41 25.38 -6.16
N TYR A 19 -15.61 25.86 -5.86
CA TYR A 19 -16.06 26.03 -4.48
C TYR A 19 -17.38 25.34 -4.14
N ASP A 20 -18.18 24.95 -5.12
CA ASP A 20 -19.49 24.38 -4.84
C ASP A 20 -19.44 22.84 -4.87
N THR A 21 -20.26 22.22 -4.05
CA THR A 21 -20.40 20.74 -4.04
C THR A 21 -21.15 20.22 -5.27
N LYS A 22 -21.99 21.08 -5.86
CA LYS A 22 -22.74 20.79 -7.08
C LYS A 22 -22.43 21.88 -8.10
N ILE A 23 -21.77 21.48 -9.18
CA ILE A 23 -21.40 22.37 -10.27
C ILE A 23 -22.64 22.77 -11.06
N GLU A 24 -22.78 24.06 -11.36
CA GLU A 24 -23.84 24.56 -12.23
C GLU A 24 -23.61 24.12 -13.69
N THR A 25 -24.70 23.87 -14.40
CA THR A 25 -24.60 23.47 -15.81
C THR A 25 -24.44 24.69 -16.70
N LEU A 26 -23.33 24.82 -17.41
CA LEU A 26 -23.15 25.87 -18.41
C LEU A 26 -23.65 25.39 -19.78
N ASN A 27 -24.69 26.05 -20.31
CA ASN A 27 -25.07 25.86 -21.70
C ASN A 27 -24.27 26.80 -22.59
N ILE A 28 -23.33 26.30 -23.36
CA ILE A 28 -22.42 27.08 -24.23
C ILE A 28 -23.20 27.91 -25.25
N PHE A 29 -24.40 27.46 -25.66
CA PHE A 29 -25.22 28.16 -26.65
C PHE A 29 -25.87 29.44 -26.10
N ASP A 30 -25.90 29.62 -24.80
CA ASP A 30 -26.39 30.85 -24.15
C ASP A 30 -25.33 31.97 -24.15
N LEU A 31 -24.11 31.63 -24.57
CA LEU A 31 -22.98 32.56 -24.70
C LEU A 31 -22.84 33.11 -26.12
N ASP A 32 -22.47 34.37 -26.23
CA ASP A 32 -22.11 35.00 -27.50
C ASP A 32 -20.66 34.63 -27.89
N GLU A 33 -20.35 34.70 -29.18
CA GLU A 33 -18.95 34.68 -29.63
C GLU A 33 -18.23 35.98 -29.21
N PRO A 34 -16.98 35.96 -28.69
CA PRO A 34 -16.05 34.84 -28.59
C PRO A 34 -16.15 34.04 -27.28
N TYR A 35 -17.11 34.33 -26.40
CA TYR A 35 -17.26 33.74 -25.06
C TYR A 35 -17.51 32.22 -25.07
N ARG A 36 -18.06 31.69 -26.19
CA ARG A 36 -18.27 30.23 -26.35
C ARG A 36 -16.99 29.43 -26.22
N LYS A 37 -15.90 29.92 -26.83
CA LYS A 37 -14.58 29.25 -26.72
C LYS A 37 -14.10 29.20 -25.28
N LEU A 38 -14.30 30.27 -24.53
CA LEU A 38 -13.93 30.32 -23.12
C LEU A 38 -14.80 29.36 -22.30
N GLY A 39 -16.12 29.32 -22.56
CA GLY A 39 -17.03 28.36 -21.93
C GLY A 39 -16.63 26.91 -22.18
N GLN A 40 -16.23 26.56 -23.41
CA GLN A 40 -15.69 25.22 -23.72
C GLN A 40 -14.41 24.92 -22.93
N GLY A 41 -13.50 25.90 -22.81
CA GLY A 41 -12.28 25.77 -22.01
C GLY A 41 -12.59 25.50 -20.54
N LEU A 42 -13.59 26.17 -19.98
CA LEU A 42 -14.05 25.93 -18.60
C LEU A 42 -14.68 24.56 -18.42
N GLN A 43 -15.40 24.02 -19.42
CA GLN A 43 -15.90 22.65 -19.37
C GLN A 43 -14.77 21.60 -19.42
N PHE A 44 -13.69 21.85 -20.17
CA PHE A 44 -12.50 20.99 -20.09
C PHE A 44 -11.88 21.03 -18.69
N LEU A 45 -11.82 22.20 -18.07
CA LEU A 45 -11.32 22.36 -16.70
C LEU A 45 -12.20 21.62 -15.70
N GLU A 46 -13.53 21.75 -15.80
CA GLU A 46 -14.49 21.01 -14.96
C GLU A 46 -14.23 19.51 -15.04
N ASN A 47 -14.15 18.96 -16.25
CA ASN A 47 -13.90 17.54 -16.46
C ASN A 47 -12.56 17.10 -15.84
N ALA A 48 -11.48 17.87 -16.07
CA ALA A 48 -10.16 17.55 -15.55
C ALA A 48 -10.12 17.57 -14.01
N ILE A 49 -10.79 18.55 -13.38
CA ILE A 49 -10.91 18.63 -11.92
C ILE A 49 -11.81 17.50 -11.39
N GLY A 50 -12.89 17.16 -12.07
CA GLY A 50 -13.78 16.05 -11.71
C GLY A 50 -13.07 14.71 -11.69
N GLU A 51 -12.26 14.42 -12.72
CA GLU A 51 -11.42 13.23 -12.79
C GLU A 51 -10.38 13.21 -11.65
N MET A 52 -9.71 14.32 -11.39
CA MET A 52 -8.73 14.44 -10.32
C MET A 52 -9.39 14.20 -8.94
N LYS A 53 -10.57 14.78 -8.71
CA LYS A 53 -11.32 14.63 -7.47
C LYS A 53 -11.73 13.18 -7.25
N SER A 54 -12.35 12.54 -8.23
CA SER A 54 -12.77 11.14 -8.13
C SER A 54 -11.60 10.19 -7.92
N TYR A 55 -10.49 10.44 -8.63
CA TYR A 55 -9.28 9.64 -8.49
C TYR A 55 -8.62 9.79 -7.13
N SER A 56 -8.46 11.04 -6.63
CA SER A 56 -7.92 11.31 -5.30
C SER A 56 -8.79 10.73 -4.19
N GLU A 57 -10.11 10.78 -4.34
CA GLU A 57 -11.06 10.18 -3.41
C GLU A 57 -10.88 8.66 -3.34
N ALA A 58 -10.81 7.97 -4.48
CA ALA A 58 -10.56 6.53 -4.51
C ALA A 58 -9.24 6.16 -3.81
N LEU A 59 -8.16 6.89 -4.07
CA LEU A 59 -6.86 6.68 -3.42
C LEU A 59 -6.91 6.96 -1.91
N SER A 60 -7.64 7.99 -1.48
CA SER A 60 -7.80 8.33 -0.06
C SER A 60 -8.50 7.23 0.74
N HIS A 61 -9.35 6.44 0.10
CA HIS A 61 -10.01 5.27 0.68
C HIS A 61 -9.19 3.98 0.52
N GLY A 62 -7.95 4.07 0.01
CA GLY A 62 -7.08 2.91 -0.19
C GLY A 62 -7.46 2.01 -1.37
N ASN A 63 -8.34 2.49 -2.28
CA ASN A 63 -8.69 1.75 -3.49
C ASN A 63 -7.57 1.87 -4.52
N LEU A 64 -6.63 0.94 -4.50
CA LEU A 64 -5.51 0.87 -5.44
C LEU A 64 -5.85 0.10 -6.72
N SER A 65 -7.09 -0.32 -6.91
CA SER A 65 -7.56 -0.97 -8.14
C SER A 65 -8.31 0.00 -9.07
N VAL A 66 -8.37 1.29 -8.71
CA VAL A 66 -9.02 2.31 -9.52
C VAL A 66 -8.24 2.54 -10.82
N ASP A 67 -8.98 2.73 -11.92
CA ASP A 67 -8.38 3.08 -13.20
C ASP A 67 -7.69 4.44 -13.16
N THR A 68 -6.55 4.55 -13.81
CA THR A 68 -5.83 5.83 -13.89
C THR A 68 -6.52 6.78 -14.86
N PRO A 69 -6.65 8.08 -14.52
CA PRO A 69 -7.17 9.09 -15.43
C PRO A 69 -6.42 9.15 -16.76
N PRO A 70 -7.03 9.71 -17.83
CA PRO A 70 -6.40 9.87 -19.13
C PRO A 70 -5.03 10.57 -19.05
N ARG A 71 -4.17 10.31 -20.05
CA ARG A 71 -2.79 10.85 -20.06
C ARG A 71 -2.73 12.36 -20.24
N ASP A 72 -3.70 12.93 -20.90
CA ASP A 72 -3.84 14.36 -21.17
C ASP A 72 -4.29 15.17 -19.95
N ASN A 73 -4.82 14.53 -18.92
CA ASN A 73 -5.07 15.20 -17.64
C ASN A 73 -3.79 15.27 -16.81
N PHE A 74 -3.01 16.34 -17.02
CA PHE A 74 -1.76 16.59 -16.29
C PHE A 74 -1.96 16.91 -14.80
N LEU A 75 -3.17 17.34 -14.38
CA LEU A 75 -3.49 17.59 -12.96
C LEU A 75 -3.38 16.30 -12.12
N CYS A 76 -3.54 15.15 -12.76
CA CYS A 76 -3.46 13.86 -12.10
C CYS A 76 -2.06 13.22 -12.11
N GLU A 77 -1.05 13.84 -12.69
CA GLU A 77 0.28 13.21 -12.85
C GLU A 77 0.91 12.81 -11.52
N ASN A 78 0.93 13.73 -10.56
CA ASN A 78 1.48 13.42 -9.23
C ASN A 78 0.65 12.37 -8.49
N LEU A 79 -0.67 12.37 -8.66
CA LEU A 79 -1.54 11.33 -8.07
C LEU A 79 -1.28 9.95 -8.70
N LYS A 80 -1.01 9.89 -10.02
CA LYS A 80 -0.61 8.65 -10.70
C LYS A 80 0.69 8.10 -10.15
N ASN A 81 1.67 8.98 -9.88
CA ASN A 81 2.94 8.59 -9.27
C ASN A 81 2.74 8.07 -7.85
N ILE A 82 1.93 8.74 -7.03
CA ILE A 82 1.56 8.27 -5.68
C ILE A 82 0.87 6.90 -5.76
N HIS A 83 -0.08 6.73 -6.68
CA HIS A 83 -0.77 5.45 -6.89
C HIS A 83 0.20 4.32 -7.25
N ALA A 84 1.11 4.55 -8.19
CA ALA A 84 2.11 3.57 -8.58
C ALA A 84 3.03 3.20 -7.39
N ASN A 85 3.47 4.18 -6.60
CA ASN A 85 4.27 3.97 -5.41
C ASN A 85 3.54 3.15 -4.35
N LEU A 86 2.25 3.44 -4.10
CA LEU A 86 1.43 2.70 -3.14
C LEU A 86 1.18 1.25 -3.59
N ASN A 87 0.95 1.02 -4.89
CA ASN A 87 0.82 -0.33 -5.44
C ASN A 87 2.11 -1.13 -5.26
N HIS A 88 3.26 -0.53 -5.57
CA HIS A 88 4.56 -1.18 -5.40
C HIS A 88 4.85 -1.49 -3.93
N LEU A 89 4.61 -0.53 -3.04
CA LEU A 89 4.76 -0.72 -1.60
C LEU A 89 3.86 -1.84 -1.07
N THR A 90 2.60 -1.87 -1.53
CA THR A 90 1.66 -2.93 -1.15
C THR A 90 2.15 -4.30 -1.59
N TRP A 91 2.72 -4.41 -2.78
CA TRP A 91 3.34 -5.64 -3.25
C TRP A 91 4.54 -6.05 -2.40
N GLN A 92 5.47 -5.12 -2.12
CA GLN A 92 6.63 -5.38 -1.26
C GLN A 92 6.21 -5.82 0.15
N ALA A 93 5.24 -5.16 0.77
CA ALA A 93 4.71 -5.55 2.07
C ALA A 93 4.12 -6.97 2.07
N LYS A 94 3.43 -7.35 0.97
CA LYS A 94 2.93 -8.73 0.80
C LYS A 94 4.06 -9.76 0.64
N GLN A 95 5.19 -9.39 0.05
CA GLN A 95 6.36 -10.30 -0.02
C GLN A 95 7.00 -10.46 1.37
N VAL A 96 7.19 -9.36 2.10
CA VAL A 96 7.69 -9.39 3.50
C VAL A 96 6.78 -10.26 4.38
N ALA A 97 5.47 -10.15 4.25
CA ALA A 97 4.51 -10.99 4.97
C ALA A 97 4.60 -12.48 4.63
N LYS A 98 5.20 -12.86 3.50
CA LYS A 98 5.48 -14.25 3.11
C LYS A 98 6.88 -14.72 3.52
N GLY A 99 7.63 -13.87 4.22
CA GLY A 99 8.99 -14.18 4.68
C GLY A 99 10.11 -13.76 3.71
N ASP A 100 9.80 -13.02 2.64
CA ASP A 100 10.81 -12.43 1.77
C ASP A 100 11.25 -11.06 2.32
N TYR A 101 12.22 -11.08 3.20
CA TYR A 101 12.78 -9.87 3.85
C TYR A 101 13.84 -9.16 3.01
N ALA A 102 14.15 -9.65 1.80
CA ALA A 102 15.07 -8.97 0.88
C ALA A 102 14.45 -7.73 0.20
N GLN A 103 13.16 -7.47 0.44
CA GLN A 103 12.46 -6.33 -0.12
C GLN A 103 12.95 -5.02 0.51
N THR A 104 13.32 -4.05 -0.34
CA THR A 104 13.76 -2.71 0.07
C THR A 104 12.97 -1.63 -0.65
N VAL A 105 12.66 -0.56 0.05
CA VAL A 105 11.97 0.64 -0.46
C VAL A 105 12.96 1.80 -0.47
N SER A 106 13.00 2.61 -1.56
CA SER A 106 13.95 3.72 -1.69
C SER A 106 13.33 5.03 -2.19
N TYR A 107 12.02 5.06 -2.43
CA TYR A 107 11.33 6.14 -3.16
C TYR A 107 10.30 6.91 -2.33
N LEU A 108 10.19 6.65 -1.02
CA LEU A 108 9.21 7.27 -0.12
C LEU A 108 9.86 8.02 1.07
N GLY A 109 11.11 8.49 0.91
CA GLY A 109 11.81 9.27 1.94
C GLY A 109 11.85 8.56 3.29
N GLU A 110 11.45 9.23 4.37
CA GLU A 110 11.45 8.71 5.76
C GLU A 110 10.66 7.40 5.92
N PHE A 111 9.59 7.23 5.13
CA PHE A 111 8.84 5.98 5.14
C PHE A 111 9.69 4.79 4.67
N SER A 112 10.56 5.02 3.67
CA SER A 112 11.48 3.99 3.19
C SER A 112 12.43 3.52 4.28
N GLU A 113 12.98 4.44 5.05
CA GLU A 113 13.88 4.13 6.17
C GLU A 113 13.17 3.32 7.26
N ALA A 114 11.96 3.75 7.64
CA ALA A 114 11.15 3.05 8.63
C ALA A 114 10.75 1.64 8.16
N PHE A 115 10.33 1.49 6.90
CA PHE A 115 9.97 0.21 6.32
C PHE A 115 11.17 -0.75 6.29
N ASN A 116 12.32 -0.29 5.80
CA ASN A 116 13.52 -1.11 5.71
C ASN A 116 14.04 -1.52 7.10
N THR A 117 13.99 -0.61 8.08
CA THR A 117 14.34 -0.92 9.47
C THR A 117 13.42 -1.99 10.05
N MET A 118 12.10 -1.85 9.87
CA MET A 118 11.12 -2.83 10.33
C MET A 118 11.36 -4.21 9.68
N THR A 119 11.60 -4.23 8.37
CA THR A 119 11.86 -5.47 7.63
C THR A 119 13.13 -6.16 8.12
N GLY A 120 14.21 -5.41 8.38
CA GLY A 120 15.43 -5.92 8.98
C GLY A 120 15.21 -6.54 10.36
N GLN A 121 14.49 -5.85 11.24
CA GLN A 121 14.15 -6.37 12.57
C GLN A 121 13.29 -7.63 12.52
N LEU A 122 12.34 -7.72 11.57
CA LEU A 122 11.54 -8.94 11.38
C LEU A 122 12.42 -10.11 10.96
N HIS A 123 13.35 -9.88 10.05
CA HIS A 123 14.29 -10.90 9.61
C HIS A 123 15.17 -11.42 10.76
N GLU A 124 15.77 -10.51 11.53
CA GLU A 124 16.59 -10.87 12.70
C GLU A 124 15.82 -11.70 13.72
N ARG A 125 14.56 -11.32 14.00
CA ARG A 125 13.70 -12.07 14.91
C ARG A 125 13.39 -13.48 14.38
N GLU A 126 13.08 -13.61 13.09
CA GLU A 126 12.81 -14.92 12.50
C GLU A 126 14.03 -15.84 12.56
N VAL A 127 15.21 -15.31 12.26
CA VAL A 127 16.49 -16.07 12.37
C VAL A 127 16.70 -16.52 13.81
N SER A 128 16.56 -15.62 14.78
CA SER A 128 16.72 -15.94 16.21
C SER A 128 15.74 -17.03 16.68
N LEU A 129 14.48 -16.95 16.29
CA LEU A 129 13.47 -17.97 16.62
C LEU A 129 13.79 -19.33 16.00
N LYS A 130 14.27 -19.36 14.77
CA LYS A 130 14.69 -20.60 14.11
C LYS A 130 15.89 -21.26 14.79
N GLU A 131 16.87 -20.45 15.21
CA GLU A 131 18.03 -20.94 15.96
C GLU A 131 17.62 -21.48 17.34
N GLU A 132 16.71 -20.79 18.05
CA GLU A 132 16.19 -21.25 19.33
C GLU A 132 15.44 -22.57 19.20
N ALA A 133 14.51 -22.67 18.25
CA ALA A 133 13.78 -23.92 17.98
C ALA A 133 14.71 -25.08 17.59
N THR A 134 15.77 -24.80 16.85
CA THR A 134 16.78 -25.82 16.49
C THR A 134 17.54 -26.29 17.71
N ARG A 135 17.90 -25.38 18.62
CA ARG A 135 18.61 -25.66 19.87
C ARG A 135 17.75 -26.46 20.83
N GLU A 136 16.48 -26.10 20.98
CA GLU A 136 15.50 -26.85 21.81
C GLU A 136 15.32 -28.29 21.29
N LYS A 137 15.16 -28.44 19.96
CA LYS A 137 15.02 -29.77 19.34
C LYS A 137 16.28 -30.64 19.55
N ALA A 138 17.45 -30.06 19.41
CA ALA A 138 18.71 -30.78 19.68
C ALA A 138 18.81 -31.22 21.15
N HIS A 139 18.42 -30.34 22.10
CA HIS A 139 18.39 -30.63 23.53
C HIS A 139 17.38 -31.72 23.87
N ALA A 140 16.17 -31.68 23.29
CA ALA A 140 15.16 -32.73 23.48
C ALA A 140 15.65 -34.09 22.98
N ASN A 141 16.27 -34.15 21.78
CA ASN A 141 16.84 -35.39 21.23
C ASN A 141 17.96 -35.96 22.11
N MET A 142 18.82 -35.09 22.67
CA MET A 142 19.88 -35.49 23.57
C MET A 142 19.32 -36.06 24.88
N LEU A 143 18.30 -35.47 25.43
CA LEU A 143 17.64 -35.95 26.66
C LEU A 143 16.97 -37.31 26.43
N GLU A 144 16.30 -37.49 25.29
CA GLU A 144 15.69 -38.77 24.92
C GLU A 144 16.75 -39.88 24.77
N SER A 145 17.86 -39.61 24.10
CA SER A 145 18.98 -40.52 23.96
C SER A 145 19.60 -40.91 25.31
N TYR A 146 19.71 -39.91 26.21
CA TYR A 146 20.21 -40.15 27.58
C TYR A 146 19.26 -41.05 28.39
N ASN A 147 17.97 -40.82 28.32
CA ASN A 147 16.93 -41.62 28.98
C ASN A 147 16.94 -43.08 28.46
N GLN A 148 17.10 -43.28 27.15
CA GLN A 148 17.20 -44.60 26.56
C GLN A 148 18.44 -45.37 27.07
N LEU A 149 19.59 -44.67 27.17
CA LEU A 149 20.81 -45.27 27.71
C LEU A 149 20.65 -45.65 29.18
N LEU A 150 20.02 -44.79 30.01
CA LEU A 150 19.73 -45.12 31.42
C LEU A 150 18.85 -46.34 31.55
N MET A 151 17.81 -46.46 30.74
CA MET A 151 16.89 -47.62 30.76
C MET A 151 17.68 -48.91 30.41
N GLN A 152 18.53 -48.91 29.40
CA GLN A 152 19.36 -50.05 29.03
C GLN A 152 20.32 -50.44 30.15
N LEU A 153 20.89 -49.47 30.87
CA LEU A 153 21.77 -49.76 32.02
C LEU A 153 21.01 -50.40 33.19
N ILE A 154 19.81 -49.94 33.47
CA ILE A 154 18.92 -50.47 34.52
C ILE A 154 18.54 -51.92 34.18
N ASP A 155 18.09 -52.17 32.96
CA ASP A 155 17.70 -53.51 32.51
C ASP A 155 18.88 -54.50 32.63
N ARG A 156 20.06 -54.12 32.20
CA ARG A 156 21.26 -54.90 32.31
C ARG A 156 21.68 -55.19 33.75
N SER A 157 21.56 -54.17 34.62
CA SER A 157 21.83 -54.38 36.07
C SER A 157 20.83 -55.34 36.74
N ASN A 158 19.57 -55.32 36.33
CA ASN A 158 18.55 -56.24 36.82
C ASN A 158 18.79 -57.67 36.33
N GLU A 159 19.26 -57.88 35.09
CA GLU A 159 19.61 -59.21 34.59
C GLU A 159 20.81 -59.79 35.35
N ASP A 160 21.86 -59.00 35.65
CA ASP A 160 23.03 -59.41 36.40
C ASP A 160 22.69 -59.86 37.84
N ILE A 161 21.71 -59.21 38.48
CA ILE A 161 21.24 -59.55 39.82
C ILE A 161 20.49 -60.90 39.80
N LEU A 162 19.71 -61.19 38.77
CA LEU A 162 18.96 -62.44 38.64
C LEU A 162 19.86 -63.67 38.36
N VAL A 163 21.01 -63.46 37.72
CA VAL A 163 21.96 -64.53 37.38
C VAL A 163 22.84 -64.91 38.59
N THR A 164 22.98 -64.03 39.60
CA THR A 164 23.81 -64.28 40.80
C THR A 164 23.06 -64.77 42.01
N SER A 165 21.73 -65.01 41.90
CA SER A 165 20.83 -65.56 42.94
C SER A 165 20.57 -66.99 42.66
#